data_93234d1b0ae918c40408dc1ffe1b5ffd
#
_entry.id   93234d1b0ae918c40408dc1ffe1b5ffd
#
_cell.length_a   1.000
_cell.length_b   1.000
_cell.length_c   1.000
_cell.angle_alpha   90.00
_cell.angle_beta   90.00
_cell.angle_gamma   90.00
#
_symmetry.space_group_name_H-M   'P 1'
#
loop_
_entity.id
_entity.type
_entity.pdbx_description
1 polymer ?
#
loop_
_entity_poly.entity_id
_entity_poly.type
_entity_poly.pdbx_seq_one_letter_code
_entity_poly.pdbx_strand_id
1 'polypeptide(L)' 'MPEPLLTTEQVARYLKVDKFTIYRLVSQKKIPAFRVGNQWRFKQEMIEAWLLKNLNVKRKKSH' A
#
# COMPACT_ATOMS: atom_id res chain seq x y z
N MET A 1 -19.00 7.37 -9.73
CA MET A 1 -18.46 6.02 -9.73
C MET A 1 -17.27 5.92 -8.81
N PRO A 2 -17.33 5.08 -7.83
CA PRO A 2 -16.16 4.95 -6.97
C PRO A 2 -15.01 4.33 -7.73
N GLU A 3 -13.83 4.72 -7.33
CA GLU A 3 -12.67 4.14 -7.98
C GLU A 3 -12.52 2.69 -7.59
N PRO A 4 -11.96 1.89 -8.47
CA PRO A 4 -11.81 0.48 -8.18
C PRO A 4 -10.81 0.28 -7.05
N LEU A 5 -11.08 -0.75 -6.26
CA LEU A 5 -10.14 -1.15 -5.24
C LEU A 5 -9.06 -2.01 -5.85
N LEU A 6 -7.87 -1.91 -5.31
CA LEU A 6 -6.74 -2.69 -5.80
C LEU A 6 -6.66 -4.00 -5.01
N THR A 7 -6.24 -5.04 -5.70
CA THR A 7 -5.95 -6.31 -5.04
C THR A 7 -4.54 -6.28 -4.46
N THR A 8 -4.24 -7.26 -3.62
CA THR A 8 -2.89 -7.37 -3.08
C THR A 8 -1.86 -7.50 -4.20
N GLU A 9 -2.17 -8.27 -5.22
CA GLU A 9 -1.24 -8.45 -6.32
C GLU A 9 -1.03 -7.17 -7.10
N GLN A 10 -2.10 -6.39 -7.27
CA GLN A 10 -1.98 -5.13 -7.97
C GLN A 10 -1.12 -4.14 -7.18
N VAL A 11 -1.29 -4.10 -5.86
CA VAL A 11 -0.47 -3.23 -5.03
C VAL A 11 0.97 -3.68 -5.05
N ALA A 12 1.20 -4.98 -4.98
CA ALA A 12 2.56 -5.51 -5.03
C ALA A 12 3.25 -5.10 -6.33
N ARG A 13 2.52 -5.22 -7.46
CA ARG A 13 3.07 -4.84 -8.74
C ARG A 13 3.33 -3.35 -8.82
N TYR A 14 2.41 -2.56 -8.29
CA TYR A 14 2.55 -1.11 -8.28
C TYR A 14 3.77 -0.69 -7.48
N LEU A 15 3.99 -1.32 -6.33
CA LEU A 15 5.12 -1.01 -5.47
C LEU A 15 6.39 -1.78 -5.84
N LYS A 16 6.26 -2.72 -6.78
CA LYS A 16 7.39 -3.51 -7.28
C LYS A 16 8.04 -4.35 -6.20
N VAL A 17 7.19 -4.95 -5.39
CA VAL A 17 7.62 -5.93 -4.39
C VAL A 17 6.76 -7.16 -4.58
N ASP A 18 7.10 -8.26 -3.91
CA ASP A 18 6.24 -9.42 -4.06
C ASP A 18 5.06 -9.33 -3.09
N LYS A 19 4.05 -10.13 -3.36
CA LYS A 19 2.80 -10.02 -2.61
C LYS A 19 2.97 -10.43 -1.15
N PHE A 20 3.94 -11.26 -0.86
CA PHE A 20 4.16 -11.66 0.53
C PHE A 20 4.64 -10.48 1.37
N THR A 21 5.38 -9.56 0.75
CA THR A 21 5.75 -8.32 1.42
C THR A 21 4.52 -7.51 1.78
N ILE A 22 3.54 -7.46 0.86
CA ILE A 22 2.31 -6.73 1.13
C ILE A 22 1.53 -7.40 2.26
N TYR A 23 1.42 -8.74 2.25
CA TYR A 23 0.72 -9.44 3.32
C TYR A 23 1.37 -9.15 4.67
N ARG A 24 2.69 -9.13 4.70
CA ARG A 24 3.39 -8.84 5.95
C ARG A 24 3.08 -7.42 6.44
N LEU A 25 3.11 -6.46 5.52
CA LEU A 25 2.79 -5.07 5.89
C LEU A 25 1.36 -4.95 6.40
N VAL A 26 0.44 -5.66 5.77
CA VAL A 26 -0.95 -5.63 6.22
C VAL A 26 -1.07 -6.23 7.61
N SER A 27 -0.42 -7.36 7.85
CA SER A 27 -0.53 -8.01 9.15
C SER A 27 0.12 -7.20 10.25
N GLN A 28 1.10 -6.39 9.91
CA GLN A 28 1.76 -5.50 10.86
C GLN A 28 1.04 -4.14 10.97
N LYS A 29 -0.03 -3.98 10.22
CA LYS A 29 -0.81 -2.74 10.21
C LYS A 29 0.01 -1.54 9.81
N LYS A 30 0.92 -1.75 8.87
CA LYS A 30 1.81 -0.71 8.38
C LYS A 30 1.38 -0.13 7.06
N ILE A 31 0.35 -0.69 6.42
CA ILE A 31 -0.14 -0.23 5.15
C ILE A 31 -1.66 -0.18 5.21
N PRO A 32 -2.30 0.88 4.67
CA PRO A 32 -3.76 0.96 4.72
C PRO A 32 -4.40 -0.09 3.84
N ALA A 33 -5.29 -0.87 4.40
CA ALA A 33 -5.96 -1.96 3.69
C ALA A 33 -7.36 -2.13 4.23
N PHE A 34 -8.23 -2.68 3.38
CA PHE A 34 -9.61 -2.96 3.73
C PHE A 34 -9.83 -4.47 3.65
N ARG A 35 -10.53 -5.01 4.62
CA ARG A 35 -10.91 -6.42 4.57
C ARG A 35 -12.28 -6.53 3.94
N VAL A 36 -12.35 -7.18 2.79
CA VAL A 36 -13.62 -7.38 2.10
C VAL A 36 -13.83 -8.88 2.00
N GLY A 37 -14.75 -9.40 2.81
CA GLY A 37 -14.88 -10.84 2.91
C GLY A 37 -13.60 -11.45 3.43
N ASN A 38 -13.03 -12.36 2.66
CA ASN A 38 -11.79 -13.02 3.04
C ASN A 38 -10.58 -12.44 2.33
N GLN A 39 -10.74 -11.28 1.71
CA GLN A 39 -9.67 -10.76 0.86
C GLN A 39 -9.34 -9.33 1.25
N TRP A 40 -8.10 -8.96 1.03
CA TRP A 40 -7.66 -7.60 1.27
C TRP A 40 -7.81 -6.77 0.02
N ARG A 41 -8.22 -5.53 0.21
CA ARG A 41 -8.34 -4.57 -0.88
C ARG A 41 -7.72 -3.26 -0.44
N PHE A 42 -7.33 -2.46 -1.41
CA PHE A 42 -6.59 -1.22 -1.14
C PHE A 42 -7.17 -0.12 -2.02
N LYS A 43 -7.17 1.09 -1.50
CA LYS A 43 -7.55 2.26 -2.31
C LYS A 43 -6.28 2.91 -2.83
N GLN A 44 -6.27 3.20 -4.11
CA GLN A 44 -5.08 3.75 -4.73
C GLN A 44 -4.65 5.06 -4.09
N GLU A 45 -5.61 5.95 -3.82
CA GLU A 45 -5.25 7.24 -3.24
C GLU A 45 -4.68 7.07 -1.84
N MET A 46 -5.12 6.06 -1.09
CA MET A 46 -4.57 5.82 0.24
C MET A 46 -3.18 5.24 0.15
N ILE A 47 -2.93 4.41 -0.85
CA ILE A 47 -1.59 3.87 -1.07
C ILE A 47 -0.64 5.00 -1.45
N GLU A 48 -1.08 5.92 -2.29
CA GLU A 48 -0.24 7.03 -2.68
C GLU A 48 0.08 7.93 -1.49
N ALA A 49 -0.90 8.19 -0.64
CA ALA A 49 -0.67 8.99 0.55
C ALA A 49 0.29 8.28 1.50
N TRP A 50 0.12 6.96 1.63
CA TRP A 50 0.99 6.15 2.47
C TRP A 50 2.43 6.20 1.96
N LEU A 51 2.62 6.16 0.64
CA LEU A 51 3.95 6.26 0.07
C LEU A 51 4.61 7.59 0.42
N LEU A 52 3.85 8.67 0.36
CA LEU A 52 4.39 9.97 0.69
C LEU A 52 4.82 10.04 2.16
N LYS A 53 4.03 9.44 3.04
CA LYS A 53 4.36 9.41 4.45
C LYS A 53 5.59 8.56 4.73
N ASN A 54 5.87 7.61 3.87
CA ASN A 54 6.96 6.67 4.09
C ASN A 54 8.15 6.95 3.20
N LEU A 55 8.19 8.16 2.66
CA LEU A 55 9.36 8.58 1.91
C LEU A 55 10.59 8.55 2.78
N ASN A 56 11.64 8.03 2.19
CA ASN A 56 12.90 7.91 2.87
C ASN A 56 13.83 9.08 2.57
N VAL A 57 13.27 10.09 1.96
CA VAL A 57 14.02 11.30 1.59
C VAL A 57 13.69 12.37 2.59
N LYS A 58 14.64 12.85 3.19
CA LYS A 58 14.34 13.87 4.18
C LYS A 58 15.02 15.16 3.90
N ARG A 59 14.54 14.40 3.44
CA ARG A 59 14.87 14.71 3.36
C ARG A 59 15.45 15.35 2.89
N LYS A 60 15.53 15.66 2.74
CA LYS A 60 16.12 15.92 2.43
C LYS A 60 16.67 16.26 2.50
N LYS A 61 16.75 16.30 3.02
CA LYS A 61 17.37 16.50 3.30
C LYS A 61 18.06 16.40 3.14
N SER A 62 18.19 16.48 3.17
CA SER A 62 18.92 16.36 3.17
C SER A 62 19.38 16.25 2.83
N HIS A 63 19.61 16.30 2.88
CA HIS A 63 20.09 16.17 2.77
C HIS A 63 20.17 16.33 2.57
#